data_269d1926a83bb7b6403e52aee54999a5
#
_entry.id   269d1926a83bb7b6403e52aee54999a5
#
_cell.length_a   1.000
_cell.length_b   1.000
_cell.length_c   1.000
_cell.angle_alpha   90.00
_cell.angle_beta   90.00
_cell.angle_gamma   90.00
#
_symmetry.space_group_name_H-M   'P 1'
#
loop_
_entity.id
_entity.type
_entity.pdbx_description
1 polymer ?
#
loop_
_entity_poly.entity_id
_entity_poly.type
_entity_poly.pdbx_seq_one_letter_code
_entity_poly.pdbx_strand_id
1 'polypeptide(L)'
;MPGERILFVDDEEQIRKLLSTWLTRHGYDVSVANDGWEALKAIRAKAPDLVITDVNMPNMNGLELTRRMRADHRTARIPVIMLSARKQADDVLSGYAEGADEYVPKPVEMAVLEAKIEVLIKRFRTTKGGEAVAKRGGNVVLFLHAKGGVGCTTLAVNAAVALAATTIYRVTLLDLNLEFGNAPMLMNLTSPRTLADLAENAHEQLDETAFASYLEQDRSGVRVLAGCDLPERAELVTVPAVQQAVDLLQKQSDYVVVDAPASFSQHVLAVLDSTDAVVIVTAAHLPSLKATKQALEVLEKLSFPTERTVLVVNRTSAAGVEMDHVARFFNRKPDVVVPHTEAADDAADRGRPLTVLHPDSAASKVVRDLAARIAVAAPAGR
;
A
#
# COMPACT_ATOMS: atom_id res chain seq x y z
N MET A 1 -21.73 -5.57 10.87
CA MET A 1 -21.92 -6.27 9.58
C MET A 1 -22.40 -7.68 9.89
N PRO A 2 -23.57 -8.11 9.50
CA PRO A 2 -24.12 -9.40 9.92
C PRO A 2 -23.58 -10.53 9.05
N GLY A 3 -22.97 -11.53 9.70
CA GLY A 3 -22.64 -12.81 9.11
C GLY A 3 -21.19 -13.21 8.98
N GLU A 4 -20.23 -12.39 9.43
CA GLU A 4 -18.82 -12.78 9.45
C GLU A 4 -18.56 -13.87 10.50
N ARG A 5 -17.75 -14.86 10.09
CA ARG A 5 -17.40 -15.99 10.93
C ARG A 5 -16.14 -15.68 11.72
N ILE A 6 -16.27 -15.69 13.04
CA ILE A 6 -15.13 -15.51 13.95
C ILE A 6 -14.91 -16.83 14.71
N LEU A 7 -13.68 -17.33 14.69
CA LEU A 7 -13.25 -18.39 15.59
C LEU A 7 -12.57 -17.76 16.80
N PHE A 8 -13.16 -17.96 17.98
CA PHE A 8 -12.58 -17.50 19.23
C PHE A 8 -11.97 -18.67 20.00
N VAL A 9 -10.69 -18.54 20.39
CA VAL A 9 -9.88 -19.59 21.00
C VAL A 9 -9.32 -19.12 22.33
N ASP A 10 -9.71 -19.77 23.43
CA ASP A 10 -9.25 -19.46 24.78
C ASP A 10 -9.49 -20.70 25.67
N ASP A 11 -8.61 -21.07 26.58
CA ASP A 11 -8.77 -22.23 27.44
C ASP A 11 -9.73 -21.96 28.61
N GLU A 12 -9.96 -20.68 28.96
CA GLU A 12 -10.88 -20.31 30.05
C GLU A 12 -12.35 -20.30 29.56
N GLU A 13 -13.16 -21.24 30.05
CA GLU A 13 -14.58 -21.37 29.67
C GLU A 13 -15.39 -20.09 29.92
N GLN A 14 -15.10 -19.37 31.00
CA GLN A 14 -15.80 -18.13 31.35
C GLN A 14 -15.52 -17.03 30.32
N ILE A 15 -14.28 -16.89 29.89
CA ILE A 15 -13.86 -15.91 28.87
C ILE A 15 -14.48 -16.29 27.52
N ARG A 16 -14.45 -17.58 27.15
CA ARG A 16 -15.09 -18.04 25.91
C ARG A 16 -16.58 -17.72 25.89
N LYS A 17 -17.32 -17.98 26.97
CA LYS A 17 -18.74 -17.65 27.05
C LYS A 17 -19.02 -16.15 27.00
N LEU A 18 -18.23 -15.35 27.70
CA LEU A 18 -18.40 -13.90 27.73
C LEU A 18 -18.19 -13.28 26.35
N LEU A 19 -17.03 -13.54 25.73
CA LEU A 19 -16.65 -12.94 24.45
C LEU A 19 -17.48 -13.50 23.28
N SER A 20 -17.76 -14.79 23.24
CA SER A 20 -18.62 -15.35 22.20
C SER A 20 -20.06 -14.79 22.26
N THR A 21 -20.60 -14.63 23.47
CA THR A 21 -21.94 -14.01 23.62
C THR A 21 -21.92 -12.55 23.18
N TRP A 22 -20.87 -11.80 23.52
CA TRP A 22 -20.74 -10.41 23.14
C TRP A 22 -20.60 -10.27 21.60
N LEU A 23 -19.71 -11.04 20.97
CA LEU A 23 -19.54 -11.05 19.51
C LEU A 23 -20.81 -11.43 18.77
N THR A 24 -21.53 -12.45 19.26
CA THR A 24 -22.81 -12.88 18.65
C THR A 24 -23.87 -11.76 18.73
N ARG A 25 -23.94 -11.03 19.83
CA ARG A 25 -24.84 -9.86 19.98
C ARG A 25 -24.52 -8.72 19.00
N HIS A 26 -23.25 -8.62 18.56
CA HIS A 26 -22.81 -7.66 17.56
C HIS A 26 -22.92 -8.18 16.12
N GLY A 27 -23.58 -9.34 15.93
CA GLY A 27 -23.96 -9.85 14.60
C GLY A 27 -22.96 -10.80 13.94
N TYR A 28 -21.92 -11.24 14.66
CA TYR A 28 -20.94 -12.21 14.15
C TYR A 28 -21.44 -13.67 14.31
N ASP A 29 -21.08 -14.53 13.33
CA ASP A 29 -21.23 -16.00 13.42
C ASP A 29 -20.00 -16.57 14.17
N VAL A 30 -20.18 -16.90 15.46
CA VAL A 30 -19.06 -17.22 16.34
C VAL A 30 -18.95 -18.73 16.58
N SER A 31 -17.78 -19.28 16.29
CA SER A 31 -17.37 -20.61 16.73
C SER A 31 -16.30 -20.50 17.83
N VAL A 32 -16.19 -21.48 18.68
CA VAL A 32 -15.23 -21.48 19.79
C VAL A 32 -14.36 -22.74 19.80
N ALA A 33 -13.15 -22.61 20.31
CA ALA A 33 -12.24 -23.73 20.58
C ALA A 33 -11.52 -23.50 21.91
N ASN A 34 -11.08 -24.58 22.58
CA ASN A 34 -10.43 -24.50 23.88
C ASN A 34 -8.89 -24.56 23.83
N ASP A 35 -8.34 -24.90 22.65
CA ASP A 35 -6.90 -24.90 22.40
C ASP A 35 -6.60 -24.79 20.90
N GLY A 36 -5.29 -24.68 20.57
CA GLY A 36 -4.87 -24.56 19.17
C GLY A 36 -5.15 -25.78 18.29
N TRP A 37 -5.25 -27.01 18.86
CA TRP A 37 -5.59 -28.20 18.10
C TRP A 37 -7.07 -28.22 17.69
N GLU A 38 -7.97 -27.91 18.61
CA GLU A 38 -9.38 -27.75 18.30
C GLU A 38 -9.59 -26.61 17.29
N ALA A 39 -8.86 -25.50 17.46
CA ALA A 39 -8.90 -24.40 16.51
C ALA A 39 -8.50 -24.84 15.11
N LEU A 40 -7.38 -25.56 14.92
CA LEU A 40 -6.99 -26.07 13.61
C LEU A 40 -8.02 -27.02 12.98
N LYS A 41 -8.66 -27.86 13.83
CA LYS A 41 -9.74 -28.75 13.39
C LYS A 41 -10.95 -27.95 12.92
N ALA A 42 -11.35 -26.93 13.68
CA ALA A 42 -12.47 -26.05 13.32
C ALA A 42 -12.20 -25.28 12.02
N ILE A 43 -10.99 -24.71 11.87
CA ILE A 43 -10.55 -23.98 10.67
C ILE A 43 -10.60 -24.87 9.43
N ARG A 44 -10.16 -26.12 9.54
CA ARG A 44 -10.20 -27.09 8.42
C ARG A 44 -11.61 -27.48 8.02
N ALA A 45 -12.52 -27.59 8.99
CA ALA A 45 -13.92 -27.93 8.73
C ALA A 45 -14.68 -26.76 8.07
N LYS A 46 -14.47 -25.55 8.56
CA LYS A 46 -15.13 -24.34 8.05
C LYS A 46 -14.21 -23.14 8.32
N ALA A 47 -13.53 -22.64 7.28
CA ALA A 47 -12.59 -21.53 7.42
C ALA A 47 -13.30 -20.27 7.96
N PRO A 48 -12.82 -19.67 9.08
CA PRO A 48 -13.36 -18.41 9.60
C PRO A 48 -12.86 -17.21 8.80
N ASP A 49 -13.50 -16.06 9.01
CA ASP A 49 -13.08 -14.77 8.45
C ASP A 49 -12.05 -14.08 9.33
N LEU A 50 -11.99 -14.44 10.62
CA LEU A 50 -11.04 -13.97 11.60
C LEU A 50 -10.86 -15.02 12.69
N VAL A 51 -9.63 -15.16 13.20
CA VAL A 51 -9.33 -15.91 14.42
C VAL A 51 -8.93 -14.93 15.53
N ILE A 52 -9.53 -15.08 16.71
CA ILE A 52 -9.12 -14.38 17.94
C ILE A 52 -8.63 -15.47 18.89
N THR A 53 -7.39 -15.40 19.33
CA THR A 53 -6.80 -16.44 20.16
C THR A 53 -6.09 -15.87 21.39
N ASP A 54 -6.23 -16.56 22.53
CA ASP A 54 -5.29 -16.31 23.63
C ASP A 54 -3.89 -16.76 23.25
N VAL A 55 -2.88 -16.09 23.80
CA VAL A 55 -1.46 -16.47 23.64
C VAL A 55 -1.16 -17.75 24.41
N ASN A 56 -1.59 -17.83 25.66
CA ASN A 56 -1.22 -18.90 26.60
C ASN A 56 -2.35 -19.91 26.75
N MET A 57 -2.27 -21.00 26.04
CA MET A 57 -3.23 -22.11 26.13
C MET A 57 -2.49 -23.45 26.28
N PRO A 58 -3.09 -24.48 26.92
CA PRO A 58 -2.53 -25.81 27.01
C PRO A 58 -2.46 -26.49 25.63
N ASN A 59 -1.67 -27.55 25.51
CA ASN A 59 -1.49 -28.41 24.34
C ASN A 59 -0.88 -27.67 23.13
N MET A 60 -1.53 -26.67 22.61
CA MET A 60 -1.03 -25.78 21.54
C MET A 60 -1.43 -24.35 21.86
N ASN A 61 -0.46 -23.49 22.07
CA ASN A 61 -0.66 -22.08 22.36
C ASN A 61 -0.97 -21.25 21.10
N GLY A 62 -1.40 -19.99 21.29
CA GLY A 62 -1.80 -19.11 20.18
C GLY A 62 -0.68 -18.79 19.20
N LEU A 63 0.58 -18.72 19.66
CA LEU A 63 1.75 -18.49 18.80
C LEU A 63 1.97 -19.68 17.85
N GLU A 64 1.98 -20.89 18.39
CA GLU A 64 2.14 -22.12 17.60
C GLU A 64 0.96 -22.33 16.64
N LEU A 65 -0.26 -22.02 17.08
CA LEU A 65 -1.45 -22.02 16.20
C LEU A 65 -1.23 -21.09 15.02
N THR A 66 -0.84 -19.85 15.28
CA THR A 66 -0.62 -18.85 14.23
C THR A 66 0.49 -19.27 13.28
N ARG A 67 1.63 -19.74 13.79
CA ARG A 67 2.72 -20.26 12.96
C ARG A 67 2.27 -21.37 12.02
N ARG A 68 1.46 -22.32 12.50
CA ARG A 68 0.90 -23.40 11.66
C ARG A 68 -0.10 -22.90 10.64
N MET A 69 -0.91 -21.90 11.01
CA MET A 69 -1.82 -21.26 10.07
C MET A 69 -1.06 -20.55 8.94
N ARG A 70 0.06 -19.88 9.26
CA ARG A 70 0.90 -19.21 8.26
C ARG A 70 1.65 -20.18 7.34
N ALA A 71 1.98 -21.37 7.83
CA ALA A 71 2.65 -22.42 7.05
C ALA A 71 1.72 -23.14 6.05
N ASP A 72 0.40 -23.12 6.23
CA ASP A 72 -0.58 -23.73 5.31
C ASP A 72 -1.18 -22.64 4.39
N HIS A 73 -0.92 -22.71 3.08
CA HIS A 73 -1.42 -21.75 2.08
C HIS A 73 -2.93 -21.50 2.10
N ARG A 74 -3.72 -22.45 2.61
CA ARG A 74 -5.20 -22.35 2.72
C ARG A 74 -5.63 -21.48 3.89
N THR A 75 -4.77 -21.34 4.93
CA THR A 75 -5.08 -20.62 6.17
C THR A 75 -4.15 -19.43 6.41
N ALA A 76 -3.07 -19.32 5.64
CA ALA A 76 -2.05 -18.27 5.78
C ALA A 76 -2.61 -16.84 5.71
N ARG A 77 -3.75 -16.66 5.01
CA ARG A 77 -4.40 -15.36 4.83
C ARG A 77 -5.57 -15.09 5.79
N ILE A 78 -5.85 -15.99 6.73
CA ILE A 78 -6.88 -15.73 7.74
C ILE A 78 -6.29 -14.79 8.79
N PRO A 79 -6.89 -13.60 9.04
CA PRO A 79 -6.39 -12.67 10.02
C PRO A 79 -6.45 -13.25 11.44
N VAL A 80 -5.45 -12.91 12.26
CA VAL A 80 -5.31 -13.39 13.63
C VAL A 80 -5.13 -12.23 14.58
N ILE A 81 -6.04 -12.08 15.55
CA ILE A 81 -5.87 -11.22 16.73
C ILE A 81 -5.40 -12.09 17.90
N MET A 82 -4.30 -11.69 18.54
CA MET A 82 -3.84 -12.32 19.77
C MET A 82 -4.26 -11.51 21.00
N LEU A 83 -4.81 -12.21 22.00
CA LEU A 83 -5.10 -11.63 23.32
C LEU A 83 -3.94 -11.97 24.25
N SER A 84 -3.31 -10.99 24.90
CA SER A 84 -2.15 -11.20 25.73
C SER A 84 -2.30 -10.56 27.11
N ALA A 85 -1.95 -11.30 28.16
CA ALA A 85 -1.94 -10.79 29.54
C ALA A 85 -0.72 -9.89 29.84
N ARG A 86 0.28 -9.83 28.96
CA ARG A 86 1.54 -9.12 29.20
C ARG A 86 1.64 -7.80 28.47
N LYS A 87 2.07 -6.75 29.19
CA LYS A 87 2.28 -5.39 28.69
C LYS A 87 3.73 -5.11 28.24
N GLN A 88 4.63 -6.10 28.21
CA GLN A 88 6.04 -5.88 27.93
C GLN A 88 6.30 -5.89 26.40
N ALA A 89 7.06 -4.91 25.94
CA ALA A 89 7.36 -4.69 24.51
C ALA A 89 8.02 -5.90 23.82
N ASP A 90 8.80 -6.71 24.53
CA ASP A 90 9.50 -7.88 23.98
C ASP A 90 8.55 -9.04 23.62
N ASP A 91 7.44 -9.20 24.34
CA ASP A 91 6.43 -10.23 24.02
C ASP A 91 5.53 -9.83 22.83
N VAL A 92 5.31 -8.53 22.63
CA VAL A 92 4.58 -7.99 21.47
C VAL A 92 5.42 -8.13 20.20
N LEU A 93 6.73 -7.87 20.29
CA LEU A 93 7.68 -8.02 19.19
C LEU A 93 7.84 -9.48 18.76
N SER A 94 7.90 -10.43 19.72
CA SER A 94 7.98 -11.86 19.41
C SER A 94 6.70 -12.38 18.75
N GLY A 95 5.54 -11.84 19.10
CA GLY A 95 4.28 -12.28 18.53
C GLY A 95 4.01 -11.77 17.12
N TYR A 96 4.45 -10.55 16.79
CA TYR A 96 4.44 -10.08 15.39
C TYR A 96 5.42 -10.89 14.54
N ALA A 97 6.54 -11.35 15.10
CA ALA A 97 7.49 -12.25 14.43
C ALA A 97 6.88 -13.63 14.09
N GLU A 98 5.88 -14.09 14.85
CA GLU A 98 5.16 -15.35 14.61
C GLU A 98 3.94 -15.18 13.67
N GLY A 99 3.72 -13.96 13.14
CA GLY A 99 2.74 -13.70 12.08
C GLY A 99 1.32 -13.35 12.54
N ALA A 100 1.12 -12.87 13.77
CA ALA A 100 -0.15 -12.27 14.18
C ALA A 100 -0.36 -10.92 13.47
N ASP A 101 -1.60 -10.62 13.10
CA ASP A 101 -1.95 -9.35 12.43
C ASP A 101 -2.22 -8.24 13.43
N GLU A 102 -2.63 -8.60 14.67
CA GLU A 102 -2.94 -7.63 15.71
C GLU A 102 -2.80 -8.22 17.11
N TYR A 103 -2.54 -7.35 18.09
CA TYR A 103 -2.46 -7.68 19.52
C TYR A 103 -3.42 -6.83 20.33
N VAL A 104 -4.13 -7.46 21.29
CA VAL A 104 -5.01 -6.79 22.23
C VAL A 104 -4.61 -7.21 23.66
N PRO A 105 -4.23 -6.26 24.52
CA PRO A 105 -3.89 -6.59 25.91
C PRO A 105 -5.14 -6.99 26.71
N LYS A 106 -4.99 -7.96 27.59
CA LYS A 106 -5.97 -8.27 28.65
C LYS A 106 -5.74 -7.33 29.85
N PRO A 107 -6.80 -6.76 30.49
CA PRO A 107 -8.21 -6.98 30.20
C PRO A 107 -8.66 -6.34 28.90
N VAL A 108 -9.48 -7.09 28.13
CA VAL A 108 -9.91 -6.69 26.78
C VAL A 108 -10.94 -5.56 26.87
N GLU A 109 -10.62 -4.40 26.31
CA GLU A 109 -11.59 -3.32 26.10
C GLU A 109 -12.43 -3.64 24.87
N MET A 110 -13.72 -3.90 25.06
CA MET A 110 -14.62 -4.38 23.99
C MET A 110 -14.70 -3.44 22.79
N ALA A 111 -14.73 -2.12 23.01
CA ALA A 111 -14.75 -1.13 21.93
C ALA A 111 -13.46 -1.18 21.07
N VAL A 112 -12.30 -1.39 21.71
CA VAL A 112 -11.01 -1.52 21.02
C VAL A 112 -10.98 -2.82 20.21
N LEU A 113 -11.46 -3.92 20.78
CA LEU A 113 -11.52 -5.21 20.10
C LEU A 113 -12.44 -5.12 18.85
N GLU A 114 -13.62 -4.51 19.00
CA GLU A 114 -14.58 -4.32 17.91
C GLU A 114 -13.98 -3.52 16.73
N ALA A 115 -13.37 -2.37 17.04
CA ALA A 115 -12.71 -1.56 16.03
C ALA A 115 -11.59 -2.33 15.29
N LYS A 116 -10.79 -3.13 16.00
CA LYS A 116 -9.75 -3.96 15.40
C LYS A 116 -10.32 -5.10 14.54
N ILE A 117 -11.40 -5.75 14.99
CA ILE A 117 -12.12 -6.77 14.22
C ILE A 117 -12.61 -6.18 12.89
N GLU A 118 -13.30 -5.04 12.94
CA GLU A 118 -13.83 -4.38 11.73
C GLU A 118 -12.73 -4.04 10.73
N VAL A 119 -11.65 -3.42 11.20
CA VAL A 119 -10.50 -3.05 10.35
C VAL A 119 -9.86 -4.28 9.72
N LEU A 120 -9.60 -5.34 10.49
CA LEU A 120 -8.98 -6.56 9.96
C LEU A 120 -9.91 -7.30 9.00
N ILE A 121 -11.17 -7.50 9.34
CA ILE A 121 -12.10 -8.16 8.43
C ILE A 121 -12.24 -7.36 7.12
N LYS A 122 -12.36 -6.04 7.19
CA LYS A 122 -12.42 -5.19 6.01
C LYS A 122 -11.13 -5.32 5.17
N ARG A 123 -9.96 -5.26 5.81
CA ARG A 123 -8.65 -5.40 5.15
C ARG A 123 -8.48 -6.76 4.47
N PHE A 124 -8.85 -7.85 5.13
CA PHE A 124 -8.67 -9.21 4.61
C PHE A 124 -9.82 -9.71 3.72
N ARG A 125 -10.99 -9.07 3.74
CA ARG A 125 -12.03 -9.31 2.73
C ARG A 125 -11.62 -8.85 1.34
N THR A 126 -10.91 -7.75 1.24
CA THR A 126 -10.32 -7.32 -0.03
C THR A 126 -9.28 -8.32 -0.55
N THR A 127 -8.72 -9.18 0.33
CA THR A 127 -7.73 -10.21 -0.03
C THR A 127 -8.31 -11.63 -0.18
N LYS A 128 -9.53 -11.93 0.30
CA LYS A 128 -10.17 -13.28 0.27
C LYS A 128 -10.79 -13.68 -1.07
N GLY A 129 -10.79 -12.81 -2.07
CA GLY A 129 -11.23 -13.14 -3.44
C GLY A 129 -10.21 -13.99 -4.17
N GLY A 130 -10.05 -15.25 -3.77
CA GLY A 130 -9.40 -16.31 -4.55
C GLY A 130 -10.25 -16.90 -5.69
N GLU A 131 -11.31 -16.25 -6.08
CA GLU A 131 -11.85 -16.08 -7.43
C GLU A 131 -11.62 -14.61 -7.72
N ALA A 132 -11.04 -14.29 -8.87
CA ALA A 132 -10.96 -12.93 -9.35
C ALA A 132 -12.38 -12.33 -9.34
N VAL A 133 -12.79 -11.76 -8.21
CA VAL A 133 -13.77 -10.69 -8.24
C VAL A 133 -13.11 -9.68 -9.13
N ALA A 134 -13.58 -9.55 -10.34
CA ALA A 134 -13.11 -8.59 -11.31
C ALA A 134 -12.90 -7.30 -10.53
N LYS A 135 -11.63 -6.90 -10.37
CA LYS A 135 -11.24 -5.74 -9.59
C LYS A 135 -12.02 -4.58 -10.18
N ARG A 136 -13.04 -4.08 -9.50
CA ARG A 136 -13.96 -3.06 -10.03
C ARG A 136 -13.31 -1.67 -10.14
N GLY A 137 -11.98 -1.63 -10.26
CA GLY A 137 -11.23 -0.38 -10.35
C GLY A 137 -9.82 -0.59 -10.85
N GLY A 138 -9.18 0.50 -11.26
CA GLY A 138 -7.80 0.53 -11.74
C GLY A 138 -6.78 0.15 -10.68
N ASN A 139 -5.59 -0.25 -11.12
CA ASN A 139 -4.48 -0.60 -10.26
C ASN A 139 -3.81 0.64 -9.67
N VAL A 140 -3.51 0.60 -8.40
CA VAL A 140 -2.75 1.64 -7.71
C VAL A 140 -1.28 1.26 -7.67
N VAL A 141 -0.44 2.14 -8.23
CA VAL A 141 1.02 2.01 -8.24
C VAL A 141 1.63 3.15 -7.45
N LEU A 142 2.19 2.82 -6.29
CA LEU A 142 2.78 3.80 -5.39
C LEU A 142 4.27 3.98 -5.70
N PHE A 143 4.66 5.18 -6.11
CA PHE A 143 6.05 5.58 -6.20
C PHE A 143 6.50 6.13 -4.85
N LEU A 144 7.46 5.45 -4.24
CA LEU A 144 7.95 5.74 -2.90
C LEU A 144 9.46 5.97 -2.92
N HIS A 145 9.91 6.85 -2.07
CA HIS A 145 11.34 7.07 -1.83
C HIS A 145 11.58 7.43 -0.37
N ALA A 146 12.80 7.24 0.12
CA ALA A 146 13.15 7.52 1.51
C ALA A 146 14.09 8.73 1.65
N LYS A 147 14.44 9.39 0.53
CA LYS A 147 15.31 10.56 0.51
C LYS A 147 14.97 11.46 -0.68
N GLY A 148 14.88 12.77 -0.44
CA GLY A 148 14.66 13.78 -1.48
C GLY A 148 15.77 13.80 -2.54
N GLY A 149 15.43 14.24 -3.75
CA GLY A 149 16.37 14.42 -4.86
C GLY A 149 16.77 13.14 -5.60
N VAL A 150 16.09 12.02 -5.35
CA VAL A 150 16.35 10.75 -6.06
C VAL A 150 15.62 10.66 -7.41
N GLY A 151 14.79 11.65 -7.77
CA GLY A 151 14.04 11.70 -9.02
C GLY A 151 12.77 10.84 -9.01
N CYS A 152 12.15 10.62 -7.84
CA CYS A 152 10.92 9.84 -7.70
C CYS A 152 9.78 10.43 -8.53
N THR A 153 9.45 11.70 -8.34
CA THR A 153 8.42 12.42 -9.09
C THR A 153 8.66 12.36 -10.60
N THR A 154 9.91 12.59 -11.03
CA THR A 154 10.29 12.49 -12.46
C THR A 154 9.99 11.10 -13.01
N LEU A 155 10.32 10.05 -12.26
CA LEU A 155 10.05 8.67 -12.68
C LEU A 155 8.56 8.33 -12.64
N ALA A 156 7.82 8.81 -11.64
CA ALA A 156 6.36 8.62 -11.54
C ALA A 156 5.63 9.24 -12.74
N VAL A 157 5.95 10.50 -13.06
CA VAL A 157 5.41 11.21 -14.24
C VAL A 157 5.73 10.44 -15.53
N ASN A 158 6.99 10.09 -15.73
CA ASN A 158 7.42 9.44 -16.97
C ASN A 158 6.89 7.99 -17.10
N ALA A 159 6.74 7.28 -15.99
CA ALA A 159 6.11 5.95 -15.97
C ALA A 159 4.61 6.04 -16.29
N ALA A 160 3.90 7.05 -15.75
CA ALA A 160 2.50 7.30 -16.08
C ALA A 160 2.31 7.57 -17.58
N VAL A 161 3.16 8.43 -18.17
CA VAL A 161 3.16 8.72 -19.60
C VAL A 161 3.49 7.48 -20.43
N ALA A 162 4.48 6.68 -20.01
CA ALA A 162 4.84 5.45 -20.71
C ALA A 162 3.73 4.40 -20.66
N LEU A 163 3.03 4.28 -19.52
CA LEU A 163 1.85 3.42 -19.38
C LEU A 163 0.72 3.88 -20.33
N ALA A 164 0.43 5.18 -20.42
CA ALA A 164 -0.59 5.72 -21.31
C ALA A 164 -0.22 5.54 -22.79
N ALA A 165 1.06 5.65 -23.14
CA ALA A 165 1.53 5.53 -24.53
C ALA A 165 1.53 4.10 -25.06
N THR A 166 1.68 3.09 -24.22
CA THR A 166 1.79 1.67 -24.65
C THR A 166 0.45 1.03 -24.96
N THR A 167 -0.66 1.62 -24.53
CA THR A 167 -1.96 0.95 -24.57
C THR A 167 -3.13 1.92 -24.54
N ILE A 168 -4.33 1.36 -24.66
CA ILE A 168 -5.63 2.01 -24.45
C ILE A 168 -5.91 2.29 -22.95
N TYR A 169 -4.93 2.23 -22.06
CA TYR A 169 -5.16 2.42 -20.61
C TYR A 169 -5.41 3.89 -20.28
N ARG A 170 -6.44 4.10 -19.46
CA ARG A 170 -6.69 5.37 -18.78
C ARG A 170 -5.77 5.46 -17.58
N VAL A 171 -4.81 6.36 -17.63
CA VAL A 171 -3.83 6.55 -16.56
C VAL A 171 -4.10 7.87 -15.85
N THR A 172 -4.14 7.85 -14.54
CA THR A 172 -4.19 9.06 -13.72
C THR A 172 -3.01 9.09 -12.77
N LEU A 173 -2.37 10.25 -12.67
CA LEU A 173 -1.30 10.55 -11.72
C LEU A 173 -1.90 11.33 -10.56
N LEU A 174 -1.69 10.86 -9.33
CA LEU A 174 -1.99 11.56 -8.08
C LEU A 174 -0.68 12.06 -7.47
N ASP A 175 -0.55 13.37 -7.32
CA ASP A 175 0.54 13.98 -6.55
C ASP A 175 0.15 14.00 -5.06
N LEU A 176 0.77 13.13 -4.27
CA LEU A 176 0.55 13.05 -2.81
C LEU A 176 1.63 13.80 -2.03
N ASN A 177 2.53 14.51 -2.70
CA ASN A 177 3.48 15.43 -2.09
C ASN A 177 2.77 16.77 -1.83
N LEU A 178 2.03 16.83 -0.73
CA LEU A 178 1.05 17.89 -0.46
C LEU A 178 1.67 19.28 -0.25
N GLU A 179 2.89 19.35 0.28
CA GLU A 179 3.54 20.63 0.60
C GLU A 179 4.30 21.22 -0.59
N PHE A 180 5.01 20.39 -1.34
CA PHE A 180 5.93 20.82 -2.41
C PHE A 180 5.81 19.89 -3.64
N GLY A 181 4.59 19.51 -4.02
CA GLY A 181 4.31 18.68 -5.18
C GLY A 181 4.69 19.38 -6.49
N ASN A 182 5.34 18.65 -7.38
CA ASN A 182 5.84 19.18 -8.66
C ASN A 182 5.39 18.34 -9.87
N ALA A 183 4.58 17.33 -9.67
CA ALA A 183 4.16 16.45 -10.76
C ALA A 183 3.41 17.19 -11.87
N PRO A 184 2.45 18.11 -11.59
CA PRO A 184 1.80 18.91 -12.64
C PRO A 184 2.77 19.78 -13.42
N MET A 185 3.74 20.41 -12.72
CA MET A 185 4.74 21.28 -13.35
C MET A 185 5.61 20.54 -14.36
N LEU A 186 6.00 19.30 -14.08
CA LEU A 186 6.77 18.44 -14.99
C LEU A 186 5.98 18.04 -16.25
N MET A 187 4.70 18.34 -16.29
CA MET A 187 3.79 18.08 -17.42
C MET A 187 3.23 19.38 -18.04
N ASN A 188 3.74 20.54 -17.59
CA ASN A 188 3.28 21.88 -17.98
C ASN A 188 1.77 22.07 -17.75
N LEU A 189 1.29 21.59 -16.61
CA LEU A 189 -0.08 21.75 -16.15
C LEU A 189 -0.16 22.80 -15.04
N THR A 190 -1.28 23.52 -14.98
CA THR A 190 -1.52 24.57 -13.98
C THR A 190 -2.37 24.10 -12.81
N SER A 191 -3.11 23.01 -13.00
CA SER A 191 -3.97 22.34 -12.02
C SER A 191 -4.83 23.30 -11.21
N PRO A 192 -5.88 23.88 -11.80
CA PRO A 192 -6.70 24.91 -11.18
C PRO A 192 -7.53 24.39 -9.99
N ARG A 193 -7.63 23.07 -9.85
CA ARG A 193 -8.25 22.37 -8.72
C ARG A 193 -7.32 21.28 -8.21
N THR A 194 -7.28 21.10 -6.90
CA THR A 194 -6.32 20.24 -6.20
C THR A 194 -7.03 19.24 -5.28
N LEU A 195 -6.26 18.34 -4.70
CA LEU A 195 -6.74 17.44 -3.66
C LEU A 195 -7.19 18.21 -2.40
N ALA A 196 -6.58 19.38 -2.12
CA ALA A 196 -7.03 20.25 -1.04
C ALA A 196 -8.45 20.81 -1.31
N ASP A 197 -8.73 21.25 -2.56
CA ASP A 197 -10.09 21.67 -2.94
C ASP A 197 -11.12 20.53 -2.83
N LEU A 198 -10.69 19.31 -3.18
CA LEU A 198 -11.50 18.11 -2.99
C LEU A 198 -11.81 17.86 -1.50
N ALA A 199 -10.80 18.01 -0.63
CA ALA A 199 -10.94 17.80 0.80
C ALA A 199 -11.87 18.83 1.45
N GLU A 200 -11.82 20.09 1.04
CA GLU A 200 -12.73 21.14 1.51
C GLU A 200 -14.19 20.84 1.13
N ASN A 201 -14.41 20.25 -0.04
CA ASN A 201 -15.73 19.90 -0.55
C ASN A 201 -16.16 18.47 -0.20
N ALA A 202 -15.46 17.78 0.70
CA ALA A 202 -15.71 16.38 1.04
C ALA A 202 -17.09 16.11 1.66
N HIS A 203 -17.83 17.14 2.05
CA HIS A 203 -19.23 17.05 2.52
C HIS A 203 -20.26 16.90 1.38
N GLU A 204 -19.88 17.20 0.16
CA GLU A 204 -20.70 16.99 -1.03
C GLU A 204 -20.51 15.56 -1.53
N GLN A 205 -21.62 14.89 -1.87
CA GLN A 205 -21.54 13.62 -2.61
C GLN A 205 -21.06 13.93 -4.03
N LEU A 206 -19.74 13.86 -4.22
CA LEU A 206 -19.15 14.03 -5.55
C LEU A 206 -19.52 12.85 -6.42
N ASP A 207 -20.30 13.11 -7.45
CA ASP A 207 -20.48 12.15 -8.54
C ASP A 207 -19.21 12.09 -9.43
N GLU A 208 -19.15 11.10 -10.32
CA GLU A 208 -17.99 10.90 -11.19
C GLU A 208 -17.73 12.10 -12.11
N THR A 209 -18.77 12.83 -12.48
CA THR A 209 -18.69 14.01 -13.38
C THR A 209 -18.11 15.21 -12.65
N ALA A 210 -18.59 15.48 -11.43
CA ALA A 210 -18.06 16.53 -10.57
C ALA A 210 -16.58 16.27 -10.23
N PHE A 211 -16.24 15.02 -9.91
CA PHE A 211 -14.85 14.63 -9.63
C PHE A 211 -13.93 14.80 -10.84
N ALA A 212 -14.41 14.52 -12.06
CA ALA A 212 -13.60 14.70 -13.26
C ALA A 212 -13.12 16.16 -13.47
N SER A 213 -13.81 17.15 -12.87
CA SER A 213 -13.40 18.56 -12.92
C SER A 213 -12.14 18.88 -12.09
N TYR A 214 -11.70 17.97 -11.23
CA TYR A 214 -10.44 18.10 -10.46
C TYR A 214 -9.25 17.51 -11.22
N LEU A 215 -9.47 16.85 -12.35
CA LEU A 215 -8.44 16.20 -13.15
C LEU A 215 -8.09 17.09 -14.34
N GLU A 216 -6.83 17.48 -14.43
CA GLU A 216 -6.30 18.13 -15.63
C GLU A 216 -5.62 17.09 -16.52
N GLN A 217 -5.87 17.13 -17.82
CA GLN A 217 -5.31 16.16 -18.77
C GLN A 217 -4.16 16.77 -19.58
N ASP A 218 -3.02 16.08 -19.55
CA ASP A 218 -1.87 16.37 -20.38
C ASP A 218 -2.04 15.86 -21.83
N ARG A 219 -1.18 16.35 -22.71
CA ARG A 219 -1.12 15.96 -24.14
C ARG A 219 -0.82 14.47 -24.36
N SER A 220 -0.20 13.79 -23.40
CA SER A 220 0.03 12.34 -23.43
C SER A 220 -1.24 11.53 -23.14
N GLY A 221 -2.32 12.18 -22.70
CA GLY A 221 -3.55 11.53 -22.28
C GLY A 221 -3.58 11.17 -20.77
N VAL A 222 -2.50 11.38 -20.03
CA VAL A 222 -2.46 11.20 -18.59
C VAL A 222 -3.27 12.31 -17.92
N ARG A 223 -4.17 11.93 -17.01
CA ARG A 223 -4.88 12.87 -16.13
C ARG A 223 -4.09 13.06 -14.85
N VAL A 224 -4.13 14.24 -14.28
CA VAL A 224 -3.39 14.59 -13.07
C VAL A 224 -4.35 15.17 -12.03
N LEU A 225 -4.30 14.62 -10.81
CA LEU A 225 -4.85 15.24 -9.61
C LEU A 225 -3.66 15.81 -8.82
N ALA A 226 -3.55 17.13 -8.77
CA ALA A 226 -2.52 17.83 -8.00
C ALA A 226 -2.80 17.71 -6.49
N GLY A 227 -1.76 17.73 -5.66
CA GLY A 227 -1.86 17.71 -4.21
C GLY A 227 -2.46 18.98 -3.63
N CYS A 228 -1.65 20.00 -3.46
CA CYS A 228 -2.07 21.33 -3.01
C CYS A 228 -1.41 22.42 -3.87
N ASP A 229 -2.06 23.56 -3.93
CA ASP A 229 -1.54 24.78 -4.56
C ASP A 229 -0.63 25.58 -3.61
N LEU A 230 -0.90 25.48 -2.31
CA LEU A 230 -0.13 26.14 -1.24
C LEU A 230 0.19 25.13 -0.12
N PRO A 231 1.40 25.18 0.47
CA PRO A 231 1.80 24.25 1.54
C PRO A 231 0.88 24.28 2.76
N GLU A 232 0.32 25.46 3.10
CA GLU A 232 -0.58 25.64 4.26
C GLU A 232 -1.87 24.84 4.10
N ARG A 233 -2.29 24.57 2.87
CA ARG A 233 -3.50 23.80 2.58
C ARG A 233 -3.31 22.29 2.73
N ALA A 234 -2.07 21.83 2.91
CA ALA A 234 -1.79 20.42 3.15
C ALA A 234 -2.51 19.87 4.40
N GLU A 235 -2.73 20.73 5.43
CA GLU A 235 -3.44 20.36 6.65
C GLU A 235 -4.95 20.08 6.41
N LEU A 236 -5.53 20.59 5.33
CA LEU A 236 -6.92 20.34 4.96
C LEU A 236 -7.13 18.94 4.39
N VAL A 237 -6.07 18.35 3.84
CA VAL A 237 -6.12 17.02 3.22
C VAL A 237 -6.09 15.97 4.30
N THR A 238 -7.23 15.43 4.64
CA THR A 238 -7.38 14.37 5.64
C THR A 238 -7.14 12.98 5.03
N VAL A 239 -6.83 11.99 5.87
CA VAL A 239 -6.72 10.59 5.44
C VAL A 239 -7.99 10.10 4.72
N PRO A 240 -9.21 10.32 5.24
CA PRO A 240 -10.44 9.97 4.51
C PRO A 240 -10.57 10.63 3.14
N ALA A 241 -10.14 11.89 2.99
CA ALA A 241 -10.17 12.57 1.69
C ALA A 241 -9.23 11.91 0.67
N VAL A 242 -8.02 11.50 1.09
CA VAL A 242 -7.09 10.75 0.24
C VAL A 242 -7.68 9.39 -0.15
N GLN A 243 -8.26 8.66 0.78
CA GLN A 243 -8.89 7.37 0.50
C GLN A 243 -10.05 7.53 -0.50
N GLN A 244 -10.91 8.53 -0.30
CA GLN A 244 -12.01 8.85 -1.22
C GLN A 244 -11.48 9.21 -2.62
N ALA A 245 -10.43 10.02 -2.71
CA ALA A 245 -9.81 10.37 -3.97
C ALA A 245 -9.28 9.11 -4.70
N VAL A 246 -8.55 8.23 -4.01
CA VAL A 246 -8.04 6.98 -4.58
C VAL A 246 -9.17 6.09 -5.07
N ASP A 247 -10.24 5.93 -4.29
CA ASP A 247 -11.42 5.13 -4.67
C ASP A 247 -12.11 5.67 -5.93
N LEU A 248 -12.23 7.01 -6.06
CA LEU A 248 -12.81 7.66 -7.24
C LEU A 248 -11.88 7.54 -8.47
N LEU A 249 -10.56 7.70 -8.27
CA LEU A 249 -9.57 7.52 -9.31
C LEU A 249 -9.56 6.10 -9.85
N GLN A 250 -9.63 5.08 -8.98
CA GLN A 250 -9.68 3.67 -9.38
C GLN A 250 -10.91 3.35 -10.25
N LYS A 251 -12.05 3.97 -10.00
CA LYS A 251 -13.26 3.78 -10.82
C LYS A 251 -13.11 4.34 -12.23
N GLN A 252 -12.32 5.39 -12.39
CA GLN A 252 -12.18 6.13 -13.65
C GLN A 252 -10.89 5.83 -14.42
N SER A 253 -9.97 5.05 -13.86
CA SER A 253 -8.65 4.76 -14.41
C SER A 253 -8.38 3.26 -14.45
N ASP A 254 -7.53 2.84 -15.36
CA ASP A 254 -6.98 1.49 -15.40
C ASP A 254 -5.70 1.41 -14.56
N TYR A 255 -4.98 2.55 -14.47
CA TYR A 255 -3.86 2.75 -13.56
C TYR A 255 -3.95 4.09 -12.83
N VAL A 256 -3.75 4.06 -11.51
CA VAL A 256 -3.53 5.23 -10.67
C VAL A 256 -2.08 5.21 -10.22
N VAL A 257 -1.25 6.09 -10.76
CA VAL A 257 0.13 6.28 -10.33
C VAL A 257 0.14 7.32 -9.22
N VAL A 258 0.68 6.98 -8.07
CA VAL A 258 0.75 7.89 -6.92
C VAL A 258 2.20 8.28 -6.67
N ASP A 259 2.51 9.57 -6.75
CA ASP A 259 3.80 10.13 -6.35
C ASP A 259 3.77 10.50 -4.87
N ALA A 260 4.51 9.78 -4.03
CA ALA A 260 4.51 9.96 -2.59
C ALA A 260 5.73 10.77 -2.10
N PRO A 261 5.58 11.53 -1.00
CA PRO A 261 6.70 12.19 -0.33
C PRO A 261 7.68 11.17 0.28
N ALA A 262 8.88 11.65 0.68
CA ALA A 262 9.93 10.84 1.31
C ALA A 262 9.60 10.44 2.76
N SER A 263 8.39 9.98 3.01
CA SER A 263 7.92 9.64 4.36
C SER A 263 6.82 8.57 4.32
N PHE A 264 6.68 7.82 5.43
CA PHE A 264 5.52 6.97 5.70
C PHE A 264 4.47 7.76 6.51
N SER A 265 3.99 8.89 5.96
CA SER A 265 2.91 9.66 6.58
C SER A 265 1.61 8.84 6.62
N GLN A 266 0.64 9.29 7.42
CA GLN A 266 -0.68 8.64 7.47
C GLN A 266 -1.37 8.59 6.09
N HIS A 267 -1.16 9.59 5.24
CA HIS A 267 -1.67 9.62 3.88
C HIS A 267 -1.03 8.53 3.00
N VAL A 268 0.30 8.37 3.08
CA VAL A 268 1.03 7.31 2.35
C VAL A 268 0.59 5.93 2.82
N LEU A 269 0.44 5.72 4.14
CA LEU A 269 -0.03 4.45 4.69
C LEU A 269 -1.47 4.14 4.23
N ALA A 270 -2.34 5.13 4.17
CA ALA A 270 -3.70 4.96 3.67
C ALA A 270 -3.76 4.56 2.18
N VAL A 271 -2.86 5.10 1.36
CA VAL A 271 -2.73 4.69 -0.05
C VAL A 271 -2.13 3.30 -0.15
N LEU A 272 -1.16 2.96 0.70
CA LEU A 272 -0.49 1.65 0.68
C LEU A 272 -1.48 0.50 0.87
N ASP A 273 -2.54 0.70 1.66
CA ASP A 273 -3.62 -0.30 1.84
C ASP A 273 -4.35 -0.66 0.54
N SER A 274 -4.41 0.27 -0.42
CA SER A 274 -5.03 0.06 -1.74
C SER A 274 -4.02 -0.22 -2.85
N THR A 275 -2.71 -0.26 -2.52
CA THR A 275 -1.62 -0.35 -3.49
C THR A 275 -1.44 -1.78 -4.01
N ASP A 276 -1.36 -1.91 -5.33
CA ASP A 276 -1.10 -3.17 -6.03
C ASP A 276 0.38 -3.42 -6.28
N ALA A 277 1.15 -2.35 -6.52
CA ALA A 277 2.59 -2.41 -6.66
C ALA A 277 3.27 -1.17 -6.07
N VAL A 278 4.40 -1.35 -5.42
CA VAL A 278 5.28 -0.27 -4.96
C VAL A 278 6.49 -0.19 -5.87
N VAL A 279 6.78 1.00 -6.39
CA VAL A 279 8.02 1.32 -7.05
C VAL A 279 8.87 2.13 -6.06
N ILE A 280 9.88 1.50 -5.47
CA ILE A 280 10.76 2.20 -4.53
C ILE A 280 12.00 2.72 -5.26
N VAL A 281 12.16 4.05 -5.23
CA VAL A 281 13.23 4.75 -5.97
C VAL A 281 14.35 5.13 -5.03
N THR A 282 15.58 4.81 -5.42
CA THR A 282 16.81 5.24 -4.74
C THR A 282 17.81 5.82 -5.73
N ALA A 283 18.72 6.65 -5.24
CA ALA A 283 19.90 7.06 -5.99
C ALA A 283 21.12 6.20 -5.59
N ALA A 284 22.12 6.10 -6.49
CA ALA A 284 23.35 5.32 -6.26
C ALA A 284 24.34 6.03 -5.30
N HIS A 285 23.83 6.52 -4.15
CA HIS A 285 24.61 7.18 -3.09
C HIS A 285 24.35 6.53 -1.75
N LEU A 286 25.38 6.33 -0.94
CA LEU A 286 25.26 5.61 0.35
C LEU A 286 24.11 6.11 1.25
N PRO A 287 23.88 7.43 1.44
CA PRO A 287 22.77 7.91 2.25
C PRO A 287 21.39 7.50 1.69
N SER A 288 21.21 7.51 0.36
CA SER A 288 19.97 7.10 -0.28
C SER A 288 19.75 5.59 -0.17
N LEU A 289 20.81 4.80 -0.40
CA LEU A 289 20.76 3.34 -0.27
C LEU A 289 20.38 2.93 1.17
N LYS A 290 21.01 3.56 2.20
CA LYS A 290 20.68 3.32 3.60
C LYS A 290 19.21 3.62 3.91
N ALA A 291 18.73 4.80 3.52
CA ALA A 291 17.35 5.19 3.75
C ALA A 291 16.36 4.27 3.04
N THR A 292 16.66 3.87 1.80
CA THR A 292 15.83 2.93 1.04
C THR A 292 15.80 1.54 1.67
N LYS A 293 16.92 1.06 2.23
CA LYS A 293 16.94 -0.21 2.96
C LYS A 293 16.00 -0.17 4.17
N GLN A 294 16.03 0.92 4.93
CA GLN A 294 15.11 1.13 6.05
C GLN A 294 13.65 1.17 5.58
N ALA A 295 13.37 1.82 4.43
CA ALA A 295 12.02 1.84 3.87
C ALA A 295 11.53 0.44 3.43
N LEU A 296 12.40 -0.38 2.85
CA LEU A 296 12.09 -1.77 2.53
C LEU A 296 11.78 -2.59 3.79
N GLU A 297 12.54 -2.40 4.87
CA GLU A 297 12.26 -3.02 6.17
C GLU A 297 10.90 -2.58 6.76
N VAL A 298 10.50 -1.32 6.53
CA VAL A 298 9.16 -0.84 6.92
C VAL A 298 8.08 -1.52 6.10
N LEU A 299 8.24 -1.62 4.77
CA LEU A 299 7.29 -2.34 3.91
C LEU A 299 7.14 -3.81 4.32
N GLU A 300 8.24 -4.47 4.67
CA GLU A 300 8.23 -5.83 5.18
C GLU A 300 7.45 -5.94 6.49
N LYS A 301 7.69 -5.04 7.46
CA LYS A 301 6.93 -4.96 8.72
C LYS A 301 5.43 -4.70 8.50
N LEU A 302 5.08 -3.95 7.46
CA LEU A 302 3.70 -3.72 7.03
C LEU A 302 3.15 -4.90 6.21
N SER A 303 3.91 -5.99 6.07
CA SER A 303 3.53 -7.18 5.31
C SER A 303 3.19 -6.89 3.84
N PHE A 304 3.82 -5.86 3.26
CA PHE A 304 3.67 -5.59 1.83
C PHE A 304 4.46 -6.63 1.02
N PRO A 305 3.86 -7.30 0.01
CA PRO A 305 4.50 -8.39 -0.71
C PRO A 305 5.76 -7.93 -1.47
N THR A 306 6.89 -8.61 -1.24
CA THR A 306 8.17 -8.29 -1.89
C THR A 306 8.10 -8.42 -3.42
N GLU A 307 7.33 -9.39 -3.93
CA GLU A 307 7.08 -9.63 -5.35
C GLU A 307 6.31 -8.50 -6.04
N ARG A 308 5.63 -7.65 -5.26
CA ARG A 308 4.95 -6.42 -5.73
C ARG A 308 5.79 -5.16 -5.52
N THR A 309 7.07 -5.33 -5.10
CA THR A 309 7.98 -4.21 -4.86
C THR A 309 9.07 -4.18 -5.93
N VAL A 310 9.04 -3.15 -6.77
CA VAL A 310 10.03 -2.88 -7.82
C VAL A 310 11.09 -1.94 -7.28
N LEU A 311 12.34 -2.41 -7.16
CA LEU A 311 13.48 -1.60 -6.72
C LEU A 311 14.13 -0.91 -7.92
N VAL A 312 14.05 0.42 -7.93
CA VAL A 312 14.62 1.25 -8.99
C VAL A 312 15.83 2.02 -8.47
N VAL A 313 16.96 1.87 -9.12
CA VAL A 313 18.13 2.73 -8.91
C VAL A 313 18.18 3.78 -10.00
N ASN A 314 17.91 5.03 -9.64
CA ASN A 314 18.06 6.16 -10.54
C ASN A 314 19.45 6.76 -10.39
N ARG A 315 20.24 6.75 -11.45
CA ARG A 315 21.56 7.37 -11.45
C ARG A 315 21.42 8.87 -11.71
N THR A 316 21.26 9.62 -10.64
CA THR A 316 21.13 11.10 -10.70
C THR A 316 22.44 11.82 -11.02
N SER A 317 23.56 11.09 -11.09
CA SER A 317 24.86 11.61 -11.52
C SER A 317 25.67 10.52 -12.23
N ALA A 318 26.69 10.92 -12.98
CA ALA A 318 27.63 10.00 -13.61
C ALA A 318 28.46 9.23 -12.56
N ALA A 319 28.73 9.86 -11.40
CA ALA A 319 29.38 9.24 -10.24
C ALA A 319 28.36 8.46 -9.38
N GLY A 320 28.85 7.64 -8.47
CA GLY A 320 27.99 6.92 -7.51
C GLY A 320 28.51 5.51 -7.21
N VAL A 321 27.75 4.81 -6.37
CA VAL A 321 28.08 3.43 -5.98
C VAL A 321 27.87 2.50 -7.18
N GLU A 322 28.81 1.59 -7.40
CA GLU A 322 28.71 0.58 -8.45
C GLU A 322 27.54 -0.38 -8.20
N MET A 323 26.90 -0.86 -9.26
CA MET A 323 25.70 -1.68 -9.17
C MET A 323 25.90 -3.02 -8.47
N ASP A 324 27.11 -3.60 -8.56
CA ASP A 324 27.44 -4.83 -7.82
C ASP A 324 27.49 -4.58 -6.30
N HIS A 325 27.95 -3.42 -5.88
CA HIS A 325 27.91 -3.00 -4.48
C HIS A 325 26.46 -2.71 -4.03
N VAL A 326 25.65 -2.07 -4.87
CA VAL A 326 24.24 -1.84 -4.60
C VAL A 326 23.51 -3.18 -4.44
N ALA A 327 23.74 -4.15 -5.33
CA ALA A 327 23.11 -5.46 -5.26
C ALA A 327 23.48 -6.21 -3.97
N ARG A 328 24.75 -6.15 -3.55
CA ARG A 328 25.20 -6.72 -2.26
C ARG A 328 24.58 -6.02 -1.07
N PHE A 329 24.45 -4.69 -1.12
CA PHE A 329 23.87 -3.90 -0.04
C PHE A 329 22.41 -4.24 0.24
N PHE A 330 21.60 -4.45 -0.83
CA PHE A 330 20.20 -4.83 -0.72
C PHE A 330 19.98 -6.35 -0.62
N ASN A 331 21.03 -7.16 -0.76
CA ASN A 331 20.94 -8.62 -0.93
C ASN A 331 19.99 -9.05 -2.06
N ARG A 332 19.83 -8.17 -3.07
CA ARG A 332 19.07 -8.40 -4.30
C ARG A 332 19.56 -7.45 -5.40
N LYS A 333 19.44 -7.86 -6.64
CA LYS A 333 19.71 -6.96 -7.77
C LYS A 333 18.57 -5.94 -7.88
N PRO A 334 18.88 -4.68 -8.22
CA PRO A 334 17.83 -3.73 -8.62
C PRO A 334 17.05 -4.28 -9.81
N ASP A 335 15.75 -4.07 -9.81
CA ASP A 335 14.88 -4.51 -10.91
C ASP A 335 15.07 -3.62 -12.15
N VAL A 336 15.36 -2.34 -11.90
CA VAL A 336 15.59 -1.34 -12.94
C VAL A 336 16.73 -0.41 -12.53
N VAL A 337 17.61 -0.10 -13.45
CA VAL A 337 18.67 0.91 -13.29
C VAL A 337 18.49 1.96 -14.37
N VAL A 338 18.08 3.16 -13.98
CA VAL A 338 17.91 4.30 -14.90
C VAL A 338 19.27 5.00 -15.05
N PRO A 339 19.82 5.10 -16.26
CA PRO A 339 21.10 5.75 -16.47
C PRO A 339 21.02 7.28 -16.27
N HIS A 340 22.11 7.87 -15.84
CA HIS A 340 22.24 9.34 -15.80
C HIS A 340 22.17 9.90 -17.22
N THR A 341 21.41 10.98 -17.39
CA THR A 341 21.30 11.71 -18.65
C THR A 341 20.95 13.18 -18.41
N GLU A 342 21.64 14.09 -19.09
CA GLU A 342 21.31 15.53 -19.09
C GLU A 342 19.95 15.82 -19.75
N ALA A 343 19.45 14.89 -20.58
CA ALA A 343 18.12 14.99 -21.16
C ALA A 343 17.01 15.00 -20.10
N ALA A 344 17.25 14.46 -18.91
CA ALA A 344 16.27 14.49 -17.83
C ALA A 344 16.15 15.90 -17.24
N ASP A 345 17.26 16.63 -17.11
CA ASP A 345 17.27 18.00 -16.62
C ASP A 345 16.63 18.95 -17.66
N ASP A 346 16.98 18.82 -18.94
CA ASP A 346 16.36 19.58 -20.04
C ASP A 346 14.84 19.35 -20.10
N ALA A 347 14.39 18.10 -19.89
CA ALA A 347 12.96 17.76 -19.87
C ALA A 347 12.24 18.40 -18.68
N ALA A 348 12.85 18.35 -17.49
CA ALA A 348 12.29 18.94 -16.28
C ALA A 348 12.20 20.47 -16.38
N ASP A 349 13.24 21.13 -16.85
CA ASP A 349 13.30 22.59 -17.03
C ASP A 349 12.26 23.10 -18.05
N ARG A 350 11.88 22.27 -19.01
CA ARG A 350 10.83 22.59 -19.99
C ARG A 350 9.42 22.16 -19.56
N GLY A 351 9.27 21.60 -18.39
CA GLY A 351 7.98 21.05 -17.93
C GLY A 351 7.41 20.00 -18.90
N ARG A 352 8.26 19.15 -19.48
CA ARG A 352 7.84 18.10 -20.43
C ARG A 352 8.42 16.76 -20.03
N PRO A 353 7.61 15.71 -19.99
CA PRO A 353 8.12 14.38 -19.66
C PRO A 353 9.29 13.95 -20.56
N LEU A 354 10.33 13.40 -19.97
CA LEU A 354 11.53 12.92 -20.67
C LEU A 354 11.19 11.94 -21.80
N THR A 355 10.24 11.03 -21.55
CA THR A 355 9.79 10.02 -22.52
C THR A 355 9.09 10.62 -23.74
N VAL A 356 8.59 11.87 -23.64
CA VAL A 356 7.98 12.64 -24.71
C VAL A 356 9.02 13.51 -25.42
N LEU A 357 9.85 14.23 -24.66
CA LEU A 357 10.80 15.19 -25.22
C LEU A 357 12.02 14.49 -25.86
N HIS A 358 12.53 13.43 -25.19
CA HIS A 358 13.68 12.65 -25.63
C HIS A 358 13.37 11.15 -25.69
N PRO A 359 12.46 10.71 -26.60
CA PRO A 359 11.94 9.34 -26.62
C PRO A 359 13.01 8.29 -26.88
N ASP A 360 14.08 8.62 -27.59
CA ASP A 360 15.14 7.70 -27.97
C ASP A 360 16.30 7.62 -26.94
N SER A 361 16.28 8.45 -25.91
CA SER A 361 17.30 8.41 -24.87
C SER A 361 17.33 7.06 -24.14
N ALA A 362 18.50 6.67 -23.66
CA ALA A 362 18.65 5.43 -22.89
C ALA A 362 17.75 5.40 -21.67
N ALA A 363 17.61 6.52 -20.97
CA ALA A 363 16.73 6.65 -19.81
C ALA A 363 15.25 6.47 -20.20
N SER A 364 14.79 7.07 -21.31
CA SER A 364 13.42 6.89 -21.81
C SER A 364 13.10 5.43 -22.16
N LYS A 365 14.05 4.69 -22.72
CA LYS A 365 13.89 3.26 -23.00
C LYS A 365 13.71 2.48 -21.70
N VAL A 366 14.56 2.74 -20.71
CA VAL A 366 14.49 2.09 -19.39
C VAL A 366 13.20 2.45 -18.65
N VAL A 367 12.68 3.66 -18.77
CA VAL A 367 11.39 4.05 -18.17
C VAL A 367 10.23 3.32 -18.84
N ARG A 368 10.27 3.08 -20.16
CA ARG A 368 9.28 2.21 -20.81
C ARG A 368 9.35 0.77 -20.33
N ASP A 369 10.56 0.24 -20.10
CA ASP A 369 10.73 -1.09 -19.49
C ASP A 369 10.20 -1.13 -18.05
N LEU A 370 10.37 -0.04 -17.28
CA LEU A 370 9.76 0.10 -15.96
C LEU A 370 8.23 0.07 -16.05
N ALA A 371 7.63 0.80 -16.99
CA ALA A 371 6.18 0.77 -17.20
C ALA A 371 5.67 -0.63 -17.56
N ALA A 372 6.39 -1.37 -18.40
CA ALA A 372 6.07 -2.76 -18.72
C ALA A 372 6.15 -3.68 -17.49
N ARG A 373 7.14 -3.50 -16.61
CA ARG A 373 7.26 -4.24 -15.35
C ARG A 373 6.13 -3.91 -14.38
N ILE A 374 5.75 -2.64 -14.29
CA ILE A 374 4.58 -2.20 -13.49
C ILE A 374 3.32 -2.92 -13.97
N ALA A 375 3.11 -3.00 -15.30
CA ALA A 375 1.95 -3.69 -15.86
C ALA A 375 1.94 -5.20 -15.57
N VAL A 376 3.11 -5.83 -15.36
CA VAL A 376 3.21 -7.23 -14.93
C VAL A 376 2.97 -7.38 -13.42
N ALA A 377 3.53 -6.47 -12.61
CA ALA A 377 3.39 -6.51 -11.14
C ALA A 377 1.97 -6.13 -10.69
N ALA A 378 1.30 -5.28 -11.44
CA ALA A 378 -0.08 -4.83 -11.21
C ALA A 378 -0.86 -4.93 -12.54
N PRO A 379 -1.26 -6.13 -12.99
CA PRO A 379 -1.96 -6.29 -14.26
C PRO A 379 -3.34 -5.64 -14.22
N ALA A 380 -3.63 -4.80 -15.23
CA ALA A 380 -4.95 -4.18 -15.36
C ALA A 380 -6.02 -5.27 -15.49
N GLY A 381 -7.04 -5.20 -14.67
CA GLY A 381 -8.23 -6.04 -14.81
C GLY A 381 -8.91 -5.75 -16.15
N ARG A 382 -9.03 -6.75 -17.01
CA ARG A 382 -9.82 -6.68 -18.23
C ARG A 382 -11.30 -6.83 -17.93
#